data_c48e318cb5cd8a82408c661275bd4df4
#
_entry.id   c48e318cb5cd8a82408c661275bd4df4
#
_cell.length_a   1.000
_cell.length_b   1.000
_cell.length_c   1.000
_cell.angle_alpha   90.00
_cell.angle_beta   90.00
_cell.angle_gamma   90.00
#
_symmetry.space_group_name_H-M   'P 1'
#
loop_
_entity.id
_entity.type
_entity.pdbx_description
1 polymer ?
#
loop_
_entity_poly.entity_id
_entity_poly.type
_entity_poly.pdbx_seq_one_letter_code
_entity_poly.pdbx_strand_id
1 'polypeptide(L)'
;YEIGVRLVGSEMCIRDSTVINDFGIILNKDNQYMFTAESDTQRLRFIADVYGKATIDKLKEEQKNQTPDEIIKYLCTDKQYGYGINQKKYSKEEVLKLINIRYAMSLNSFQKYIATTIAEDVSDETVADVMENLDTLQGVNVEEEALRRYADSKCFANIIGYTGQISVEEYDALSKEDQKIYDKNDTIGKSGIEQTMDSYLKGEKGEVKLYVNNVGKVIETVQGKKSKAGNDLYLTIDADLQVAAYHILEQELAGILLSKIQNTLDYDRTKAGDASDVIIPIGDVYNAFLSNDILDMTHFSEEDAKDTEKSVWNTFSARKEEVLANLTSILADPSAKAYKDCSKEVKAYLSFIVNDMLKSNTQVLSSNAIDTNDETYKAWHNDESINIYTYLNYAISKNWIDSSKLADYMPESGKYSDSSEVYEALTAYITDYISDSSSFDKLIYKYMIKAGSITGHQICLMLYEQGVLDTEDEEYNSLAAGSMGAYDFIRNKI
;
A
#
# COMPACT_ATOMS: atom_id res chain seq x y z
N TYR A 1 -8.88 30.53 -6.55
CA TYR A 1 -9.86 29.47 -6.24
C TYR A 1 -10.71 29.23 -7.48
N GLU A 2 -10.64 28.02 -8.05
CA GLU A 2 -11.67 27.56 -8.97
C GLU A 2 -12.81 26.95 -8.17
N ILE A 3 -14.05 27.22 -8.59
CA ILE A 3 -15.24 26.68 -7.95
C ILE A 3 -15.44 25.29 -8.51
N GLY A 4 -15.22 24.25 -7.69
CA GLY A 4 -15.56 22.88 -8.03
C GLY A 4 -17.05 22.62 -7.78
N VAL A 5 -17.68 21.81 -8.61
CA VAL A 5 -19.08 21.43 -8.47
C VAL A 5 -19.19 20.00 -7.99
N ARG A 6 -19.96 19.80 -6.93
CA ARG A 6 -20.15 18.51 -6.27
C ARG A 6 -21.56 17.98 -6.54
N LEU A 7 -21.66 16.75 -7.02
CA LEU A 7 -22.92 16.06 -7.27
C LEU A 7 -23.26 15.10 -6.14
N VAL A 8 -24.48 15.17 -5.64
CA VAL A 8 -24.97 14.39 -4.53
C VAL A 8 -26.21 13.60 -4.93
N GLY A 9 -26.12 12.29 -4.96
CA GLY A 9 -27.19 11.30 -4.85
C GLY A 9 -28.04 10.87 -6.02
N SER A 10 -27.74 10.06 -6.97
CA SER A 10 -28.57 9.04 -7.68
C SER A 10 -27.90 8.42 -8.92
N GLU A 11 -28.43 7.28 -9.38
CA GLU A 11 -27.82 6.34 -10.32
C GLU A 11 -27.54 6.85 -11.77
N MET A 12 -27.99 8.05 -12.15
CA MET A 12 -27.96 8.49 -13.58
C MET A 12 -26.78 9.36 -13.99
N CYS A 13 -25.99 9.91 -13.05
CA CYS A 13 -24.92 10.87 -13.37
C CYS A 13 -23.54 10.26 -13.64
N ILE A 14 -23.46 8.98 -13.95
CA ILE A 14 -22.23 8.18 -13.87
C ILE A 14 -21.38 8.22 -15.16
N ARG A 15 -21.83 8.86 -16.23
CA ARG A 15 -21.17 8.64 -17.54
C ARG A 15 -19.88 9.43 -17.77
N ASP A 16 -19.74 10.64 -17.24
CA ASP A 16 -18.64 11.54 -17.62
C ASP A 16 -17.85 12.18 -16.45
N SER A 17 -18.15 11.87 -15.18
CA SER A 17 -17.51 12.50 -14.03
C SER A 17 -16.68 11.52 -13.20
N THR A 18 -15.64 12.02 -12.55
CA THR A 18 -14.82 11.23 -11.62
C THR A 18 -15.67 10.86 -10.40
N VAL A 19 -16.16 9.63 -10.36
CA VAL A 19 -16.85 9.08 -9.19
C VAL A 19 -15.80 8.83 -8.12
N ILE A 20 -16.01 9.33 -6.90
CA ILE A 20 -15.13 9.02 -5.77
C ILE A 20 -15.11 7.51 -5.58
N ASN A 21 -13.92 6.92 -5.66
CA ASN A 21 -13.73 5.47 -5.61
C ASN A 21 -13.07 5.05 -4.31
N ASP A 22 -13.82 5.15 -3.20
CA ASP A 22 -13.37 4.70 -1.87
C ASP A 22 -13.71 3.22 -1.60
N PHE A 23 -14.27 2.54 -2.60
CA PHE A 23 -14.61 1.14 -2.48
C PHE A 23 -13.37 0.27 -2.78
N GLY A 24 -13.00 -0.61 -1.89
CA GLY A 24 -11.76 -1.39 -1.95
C GLY A 24 -11.66 -2.43 -3.09
N ILE A 25 -12.42 -2.26 -4.18
CA ILE A 25 -12.36 -3.08 -5.39
C ILE A 25 -12.36 -2.16 -6.62
N ILE A 26 -11.49 -2.46 -7.58
CA ILE A 26 -11.39 -1.79 -8.88
C ILE A 26 -11.50 -2.81 -10.02
N LEU A 27 -11.57 -2.32 -11.25
CA LEU A 27 -11.38 -3.11 -12.47
C LEU A 27 -9.95 -2.94 -12.97
N ASN A 28 -9.29 -4.05 -13.25
CA ASN A 28 -7.98 -4.06 -13.91
C ASN A 28 -8.11 -3.81 -15.43
N LYS A 29 -6.98 -3.75 -16.14
CA LYS A 29 -6.93 -3.56 -17.60
C LYS A 29 -7.67 -4.68 -18.36
N ASP A 30 -7.78 -5.87 -17.80
CA ASP A 30 -8.45 -7.04 -18.39
C ASP A 30 -9.94 -7.13 -18.02
N ASN A 31 -10.49 -6.05 -17.45
CA ASN A 31 -11.90 -5.98 -17.04
C ASN A 31 -12.27 -7.04 -15.96
N GLN A 32 -11.33 -7.35 -15.06
CA GLN A 32 -11.52 -8.22 -13.90
C GLN A 32 -11.56 -7.38 -12.62
N TYR A 33 -12.38 -7.80 -11.66
CA TYR A 33 -12.41 -7.17 -10.35
C TYR A 33 -11.19 -7.58 -9.52
N MET A 34 -10.51 -6.59 -8.91
CA MET A 34 -9.38 -6.82 -8.02
C MET A 34 -9.47 -5.94 -6.78
N PHE A 35 -8.88 -6.40 -5.67
CA PHE A 35 -8.75 -5.58 -4.47
C PHE A 35 -7.73 -4.46 -4.67
N THR A 36 -7.99 -3.29 -4.07
CA THR A 36 -7.02 -2.18 -3.99
C THR A 36 -6.09 -2.30 -2.79
N ALA A 37 -6.34 -3.27 -1.90
CA ALA A 37 -5.60 -3.45 -0.66
C ALA A 37 -4.17 -3.94 -0.94
N GLU A 38 -3.18 -3.25 -0.37
CA GLU A 38 -1.75 -3.56 -0.46
C GLU A 38 -1.32 -4.67 0.53
N SER A 39 -2.18 -5.04 1.48
CA SER A 39 -1.92 -6.06 2.48
C SER A 39 -3.16 -6.89 2.80
N ASP A 40 -2.94 -8.12 3.27
CA ASP A 40 -4.03 -8.99 3.70
C ASP A 40 -4.86 -8.40 4.85
N THR A 41 -4.23 -7.68 5.75
CA THR A 41 -4.91 -6.97 6.84
C THR A 41 -5.84 -5.88 6.32
N GLN A 42 -5.42 -5.10 5.33
CA GLN A 42 -6.26 -4.07 4.68
C GLN A 42 -7.43 -4.73 3.93
N ARG A 43 -7.16 -5.80 3.19
CA ARG A 43 -8.18 -6.61 2.50
C ARG A 43 -9.22 -7.15 3.48
N LEU A 44 -8.79 -7.78 4.57
CA LEU A 44 -9.70 -8.32 5.59
C LEU A 44 -10.47 -7.21 6.32
N ARG A 45 -9.86 -6.05 6.52
CA ARG A 45 -10.56 -4.88 7.08
C ARG A 45 -11.67 -4.40 6.16
N PHE A 46 -11.38 -4.25 4.86
CA PHE A 46 -12.40 -3.90 3.87
C PHE A 46 -13.55 -4.94 3.84
N ILE A 47 -13.23 -6.23 3.86
CA ILE A 47 -14.24 -7.28 3.92
C ILE A 47 -15.09 -7.16 5.21
N ALA A 48 -14.47 -6.85 6.35
CA ALA A 48 -15.19 -6.63 7.59
C ALA A 48 -16.18 -5.46 7.49
N ASP A 49 -15.77 -4.37 6.86
CA ASP A 49 -16.62 -3.20 6.64
C ASP A 49 -17.80 -3.53 5.69
N VAL A 50 -17.56 -4.28 4.61
CA VAL A 50 -18.62 -4.77 3.70
C VAL A 50 -19.67 -5.61 4.44
N TYR A 51 -19.24 -6.45 5.38
CA TYR A 51 -20.15 -7.30 6.19
C TYR A 51 -20.64 -6.61 7.47
N GLY A 52 -20.35 -5.33 7.68
CA GLY A 52 -20.75 -4.57 8.87
C GLY A 52 -20.15 -5.15 10.16
N LYS A 53 -18.92 -5.67 10.12
CA LYS A 53 -18.22 -6.23 11.27
C LYS A 53 -17.27 -5.21 11.88
N ALA A 54 -17.34 -5.02 13.19
CA ALA A 54 -16.49 -4.04 13.88
C ALA A 54 -15.00 -4.41 13.86
N THR A 55 -14.66 -5.71 13.76
CA THR A 55 -13.28 -6.21 13.76
C THR A 55 -13.15 -7.39 12.82
N ILE A 56 -11.92 -7.64 12.35
CA ILE A 56 -11.57 -8.77 11.46
C ILE A 56 -11.91 -10.13 12.09
N ASP A 57 -11.70 -10.26 13.41
CA ASP A 57 -11.96 -11.51 14.15
C ASP A 57 -13.44 -11.96 14.12
N LYS A 58 -14.35 -11.05 13.81
CA LYS A 58 -15.77 -11.34 13.67
C LYS A 58 -16.19 -11.83 12.29
N LEU A 59 -15.25 -11.88 11.35
CA LEU A 59 -15.47 -12.49 10.05
C LEU A 59 -15.46 -14.00 10.17
N LYS A 60 -16.37 -14.65 9.43
CA LYS A 60 -16.33 -16.11 9.25
C LYS A 60 -15.23 -16.47 8.26
N GLU A 61 -14.67 -17.68 8.35
CA GLU A 61 -13.64 -18.16 7.43
C GLU A 61 -14.07 -18.08 5.95
N GLU A 62 -15.32 -18.43 5.65
CA GLU A 62 -15.91 -18.30 4.32
C GLU A 62 -15.91 -16.84 3.81
N GLN A 63 -15.98 -15.85 4.70
CA GLN A 63 -15.96 -14.43 4.34
C GLN A 63 -14.54 -13.91 4.12
N LYS A 64 -13.58 -14.40 4.91
CA LYS A 64 -12.17 -14.02 4.79
C LYS A 64 -11.56 -14.43 3.43
N ASN A 65 -12.03 -15.56 2.88
CA ASN A 65 -11.50 -16.15 1.65
C ASN A 65 -12.29 -15.75 0.39
N GLN A 66 -13.16 -14.74 0.47
CA GLN A 66 -13.94 -14.32 -0.69
C GLN A 66 -13.11 -13.56 -1.71
N THR A 67 -13.38 -13.87 -2.96
CA THR A 67 -12.85 -13.15 -4.12
C THR A 67 -13.57 -11.82 -4.36
N PRO A 68 -12.99 -10.87 -5.09
CA PRO A 68 -13.68 -9.63 -5.46
C PRO A 68 -15.02 -9.86 -6.17
N ASP A 69 -15.09 -10.84 -7.08
CA ASP A 69 -16.34 -11.19 -7.79
C ASP A 69 -17.43 -11.69 -6.84
N GLU A 70 -17.08 -12.46 -5.82
CA GLU A 70 -18.04 -12.94 -4.82
C GLU A 70 -18.58 -11.81 -3.95
N ILE A 71 -17.73 -10.84 -3.58
CA ILE A 71 -18.16 -9.64 -2.84
C ILE A 71 -19.08 -8.78 -3.69
N ILE A 72 -18.73 -8.52 -4.95
CA ILE A 72 -19.59 -7.80 -5.89
C ILE A 72 -20.94 -8.51 -6.05
N LYS A 73 -20.93 -9.84 -6.21
CA LYS A 73 -22.15 -10.63 -6.30
C LYS A 73 -23.00 -10.54 -5.02
N TYR A 74 -22.36 -10.62 -3.85
CA TYR A 74 -23.03 -10.46 -2.56
C TYR A 74 -23.72 -9.10 -2.47
N LEU A 75 -23.01 -8.02 -2.73
CA LEU A 75 -23.55 -6.66 -2.69
C LEU A 75 -24.65 -6.42 -3.73
N CYS A 76 -24.60 -7.11 -4.87
CA CYS A 76 -25.67 -7.01 -5.86
C CYS A 76 -26.95 -7.77 -5.48
N THR A 77 -26.83 -8.96 -4.89
CA THR A 77 -27.91 -9.95 -4.88
C THR A 77 -28.38 -10.41 -3.50
N ASP A 78 -27.65 -10.12 -2.42
CA ASP A 78 -28.09 -10.50 -1.07
C ASP A 78 -29.45 -9.89 -0.74
N LYS A 79 -30.35 -10.69 -0.15
CA LYS A 79 -31.73 -10.27 0.11
C LYS A 79 -31.86 -9.30 1.28
N GLN A 80 -30.90 -9.29 2.18
CA GLN A 80 -30.94 -8.48 3.41
C GLN A 80 -30.02 -7.27 3.32
N TYR A 81 -28.83 -7.42 2.73
CA TYR A 81 -27.79 -6.41 2.70
C TYR A 81 -27.39 -5.97 1.29
N GLY A 82 -27.88 -6.67 0.26
CA GLY A 82 -27.57 -6.35 -1.14
C GLY A 82 -28.33 -5.13 -1.64
N TYR A 83 -27.76 -4.52 -2.67
CA TYR A 83 -28.29 -3.29 -3.27
C TYR A 83 -29.33 -3.52 -4.37
N GLY A 84 -29.62 -4.77 -4.72
CA GLY A 84 -30.61 -5.12 -5.73
C GLY A 84 -30.18 -4.80 -7.16
N ILE A 85 -28.89 -4.78 -7.45
CA ILE A 85 -28.32 -4.44 -8.75
C ILE A 85 -28.37 -5.65 -9.68
N ASN A 86 -29.01 -5.53 -10.84
CA ASN A 86 -29.06 -6.58 -11.84
C ASN A 86 -27.81 -6.56 -12.73
N GLN A 87 -26.81 -7.35 -12.39
CA GLN A 87 -25.56 -7.48 -13.12
C GLN A 87 -25.71 -7.81 -14.63
N LYS A 88 -26.82 -8.39 -15.05
CA LYS A 88 -27.06 -8.71 -16.47
C LYS A 88 -27.50 -7.49 -17.29
N LYS A 89 -27.91 -6.41 -16.61
CA LYS A 89 -28.40 -5.18 -17.27
C LYS A 89 -27.29 -4.16 -17.53
N TYR A 90 -26.20 -4.24 -16.77
CA TYR A 90 -25.12 -3.26 -16.73
C TYR A 90 -23.77 -3.91 -17.04
N SER A 91 -22.85 -3.16 -17.60
CA SER A 91 -21.44 -3.56 -17.73
C SER A 91 -20.79 -3.73 -16.33
N LYS A 92 -19.63 -4.42 -16.25
CA LYS A 92 -18.89 -4.55 -15.00
C LYS A 92 -18.52 -3.18 -14.40
N GLU A 93 -18.15 -2.25 -15.24
CA GLU A 93 -17.81 -0.89 -14.83
C GLU A 93 -19.01 -0.14 -14.24
N GLU A 94 -20.16 -0.20 -14.90
CA GLU A 94 -21.39 0.40 -14.38
C GLU A 94 -21.86 -0.26 -13.08
N VAL A 95 -21.73 -1.58 -12.97
CA VAL A 95 -22.03 -2.31 -11.71
C VAL A 95 -21.13 -1.82 -10.59
N LEU A 96 -19.83 -1.67 -10.85
CA LEU A 96 -18.87 -1.18 -9.86
C LEU A 96 -19.18 0.26 -9.42
N LYS A 97 -19.49 1.16 -10.36
CA LYS A 97 -19.92 2.54 -10.07
C LYS A 97 -21.18 2.57 -9.21
N LEU A 98 -22.18 1.76 -9.53
CA LEU A 98 -23.42 1.65 -8.74
C LEU A 98 -23.16 1.13 -7.33
N ILE A 99 -22.28 0.14 -7.18
CA ILE A 99 -21.90 -0.38 -5.86
C ILE A 99 -21.16 0.69 -5.06
N ASN A 100 -20.21 1.40 -5.65
CA ASN A 100 -19.49 2.49 -5.00
C ASN A 100 -20.45 3.52 -4.38
N ILE A 101 -21.40 4.02 -5.17
CA ILE A 101 -22.40 4.99 -4.70
C ILE A 101 -23.22 4.40 -3.55
N ARG A 102 -23.75 3.19 -3.72
CA ARG A 102 -24.56 2.54 -2.69
C ARG A 102 -23.79 2.25 -1.42
N TYR A 103 -22.53 1.86 -1.55
CA TYR A 103 -21.64 1.63 -0.43
C TYR A 103 -21.36 2.94 0.33
N ALA A 104 -20.98 4.01 -0.36
CA ALA A 104 -20.76 5.32 0.24
C ALA A 104 -22.01 5.83 0.96
N MET A 105 -23.20 5.68 0.35
CA MET A 105 -24.47 6.03 0.99
C MET A 105 -24.75 5.15 2.23
N SER A 106 -24.33 3.89 2.24
CA SER A 106 -24.55 2.99 3.37
C SER A 106 -23.74 3.36 4.61
N LEU A 107 -22.57 3.97 4.44
CA LEU A 107 -21.74 4.47 5.53
C LEU A 107 -22.47 5.58 6.33
N ASN A 108 -23.31 6.37 5.66
CA ASN A 108 -24.13 7.43 6.26
C ASN A 108 -25.54 6.96 6.63
N SER A 109 -25.78 5.67 6.74
CA SER A 109 -27.14 5.11 6.96
C SER A 109 -27.82 5.55 8.25
N PHE A 110 -27.05 5.96 9.26
CA PHE A 110 -27.57 6.51 10.52
C PHE A 110 -27.92 8.01 10.44
N GLN A 111 -27.40 8.71 9.46
CA GLN A 111 -27.58 10.14 9.23
C GLN A 111 -28.05 10.40 7.79
N LYS A 112 -29.20 9.86 7.43
CA LYS A 112 -29.77 9.90 6.06
C LYS A 112 -30.01 11.30 5.50
N TYR A 113 -29.91 12.34 6.31
CA TYR A 113 -30.00 13.74 5.93
C TYR A 113 -28.65 14.33 5.50
N ILE A 114 -27.54 13.62 5.73
CA ILE A 114 -26.24 14.02 5.21
C ILE A 114 -26.13 13.55 3.77
N ALA A 115 -25.84 14.49 2.91
CA ALA A 115 -25.63 14.23 1.50
C ALA A 115 -24.32 13.40 1.28
N THR A 116 -24.39 12.45 0.39
CA THR A 116 -23.22 11.67 -0.03
C THR A 116 -22.68 12.24 -1.33
N THR A 117 -21.41 12.61 -1.38
CA THR A 117 -20.74 13.06 -2.61
C THR A 117 -20.62 11.88 -3.55
N ILE A 118 -21.00 12.08 -4.81
CA ILE A 118 -20.91 11.06 -5.86
C ILE A 118 -19.79 11.39 -6.84
N ALA A 119 -19.65 12.67 -7.19
CA ALA A 119 -18.63 13.15 -8.09
C ALA A 119 -18.20 14.57 -7.70
N GLU A 120 -16.95 14.88 -7.93
CA GLU A 120 -16.32 16.17 -7.71
C GLU A 120 -15.70 16.69 -9.01
N ASP A 121 -15.52 17.99 -9.11
CA ASP A 121 -14.92 18.67 -10.27
C ASP A 121 -15.59 18.29 -11.61
N VAL A 122 -16.92 18.24 -11.60
CA VAL A 122 -17.73 17.91 -12.78
C VAL A 122 -17.80 19.09 -13.74
N SER A 123 -17.87 18.80 -15.04
CA SER A 123 -17.96 19.83 -16.08
C SER A 123 -19.26 20.63 -16.01
N ASP A 124 -19.22 21.88 -16.48
CA ASP A 124 -20.40 22.73 -16.57
C ASP A 124 -21.53 22.10 -17.41
N GLU A 125 -21.17 21.28 -18.43
CA GLU A 125 -22.13 20.54 -19.24
C GLU A 125 -22.88 19.49 -18.41
N THR A 126 -22.15 18.71 -17.61
CA THR A 126 -22.75 17.73 -16.69
C THR A 126 -23.62 18.40 -15.63
N VAL A 127 -23.20 19.58 -15.13
CA VAL A 127 -24.02 20.39 -14.22
C VAL A 127 -25.33 20.82 -14.87
N ALA A 128 -25.24 21.33 -16.10
CA ALA A 128 -26.45 21.77 -16.83
C ALA A 128 -27.41 20.60 -17.07
N ASP A 129 -26.88 19.43 -17.49
CA ASP A 129 -27.70 18.24 -17.71
C ASP A 129 -28.38 17.74 -16.43
N VAL A 130 -27.69 17.80 -15.30
CA VAL A 130 -28.27 17.42 -13.99
C VAL A 130 -29.33 18.42 -13.58
N MET A 131 -29.06 19.72 -13.71
CA MET A 131 -29.98 20.77 -13.33
C MET A 131 -31.28 20.75 -14.16
N GLU A 132 -31.19 20.44 -15.46
CA GLU A 132 -32.35 20.28 -16.33
C GLU A 132 -33.19 19.05 -15.98
N ASN A 133 -32.60 18.02 -15.39
CA ASN A 133 -33.24 16.75 -15.08
C ASN A 133 -33.55 16.55 -13.58
N LEU A 134 -33.42 17.57 -12.74
CA LEU A 134 -33.67 17.46 -11.28
C LEU A 134 -35.07 16.93 -10.94
N ASP A 135 -36.06 17.20 -11.76
CA ASP A 135 -37.42 16.70 -11.56
C ASP A 135 -37.52 15.17 -11.64
N THR A 136 -36.63 14.54 -12.41
CA THR A 136 -36.55 13.08 -12.58
C THR A 136 -35.50 12.45 -11.66
N LEU A 137 -34.48 13.22 -11.25
CA LEU A 137 -33.38 12.82 -10.41
C LEU A 137 -33.67 13.10 -8.93
N GLN A 138 -34.67 12.38 -8.37
CA GLN A 138 -35.06 12.61 -6.98
C GLN A 138 -33.90 12.32 -6.00
N GLY A 139 -33.54 13.32 -5.19
CA GLY A 139 -32.50 13.20 -4.17
C GLY A 139 -31.08 13.51 -4.67
N VAL A 140 -30.94 14.00 -5.90
CA VAL A 140 -29.69 14.59 -6.41
C VAL A 140 -29.68 16.09 -6.11
N ASN A 141 -28.51 16.62 -5.78
CA ASN A 141 -28.28 18.06 -5.63
C ASN A 141 -26.92 18.40 -6.23
N VAL A 142 -26.77 19.65 -6.68
CA VAL A 142 -25.52 20.22 -7.17
C VAL A 142 -25.10 21.29 -6.17
N GLU A 143 -23.89 21.19 -5.67
CA GLU A 143 -23.33 22.15 -4.71
C GLU A 143 -22.02 22.72 -5.26
N GLU A 144 -21.83 24.02 -5.07
CA GLU A 144 -20.57 24.71 -5.36
C GLU A 144 -19.62 24.56 -4.17
N GLU A 145 -18.42 24.06 -4.42
CA GLU A 145 -17.39 23.91 -3.41
C GLU A 145 -16.08 24.56 -3.86
N ALA A 146 -15.37 25.20 -2.94
CA ALA A 146 -14.08 25.81 -3.23
C ALA A 146 -12.97 24.77 -3.05
N LEU A 147 -12.24 24.47 -4.13
CA LEU A 147 -11.13 23.52 -4.15
C LEU A 147 -9.78 24.24 -4.08
N ARG A 148 -8.79 23.58 -3.45
CA ARG A 148 -7.39 23.99 -3.51
C ARG A 148 -6.84 23.73 -4.91
N ARG A 149 -6.25 24.75 -5.52
CA ARG A 149 -5.47 24.60 -6.76
C ARG A 149 -4.05 25.08 -6.55
N TYR A 150 -3.11 24.33 -7.06
CA TYR A 150 -1.69 24.62 -6.93
C TYR A 150 -1.09 24.76 -8.33
N ALA A 151 -0.37 25.87 -8.55
CA ALA A 151 0.44 26.01 -9.74
C ALA A 151 1.67 25.09 -9.60
N ASP A 152 1.92 24.25 -10.60
CA ASP A 152 3.11 23.40 -10.72
C ASP A 152 3.47 22.60 -9.45
N SER A 153 2.49 21.88 -8.92
CA SER A 153 2.58 21.19 -7.62
C SER A 153 3.83 20.31 -7.47
N LYS A 154 4.33 19.69 -8.55
CA LYS A 154 5.54 18.86 -8.56
C LYS A 154 6.79 19.65 -8.13
N CYS A 155 6.99 20.84 -8.70
CA CYS A 155 8.15 21.66 -8.45
C CYS A 155 8.09 22.43 -7.11
N PHE A 156 6.88 22.64 -6.57
CA PHE A 156 6.66 23.43 -5.37
C PHE A 156 6.22 22.62 -4.15
N ALA A 157 6.07 21.31 -4.24
CA ALA A 157 5.53 20.45 -3.18
C ALA A 157 6.19 20.67 -1.81
N ASN A 158 7.53 20.78 -1.78
CA ASN A 158 8.30 20.99 -0.54
C ASN A 158 8.07 22.36 0.12
N ILE A 159 7.64 23.35 -0.65
CA ILE A 159 7.38 24.72 -0.18
C ILE A 159 5.92 24.85 0.21
N ILE A 160 5.00 24.42 -0.65
CA ILE A 160 3.56 24.50 -0.44
C ILE A 160 3.13 23.58 0.69
N GLY A 161 3.66 22.36 0.73
CA GLY A 161 3.20 21.32 1.64
C GLY A 161 1.94 20.62 1.14
N TYR A 162 1.17 20.07 2.05
CA TYR A 162 -0.08 19.35 1.75
C TYR A 162 -1.13 19.57 2.81
N THR A 163 -2.37 19.27 2.46
CA THR A 163 -3.53 19.28 3.37
C THR A 163 -3.95 17.86 3.73
N GLY A 164 -4.57 17.68 4.87
CA GLY A 164 -5.09 16.38 5.32
C GLY A 164 -6.08 16.54 6.46
N GLN A 165 -6.84 15.50 6.77
CA GLN A 165 -7.78 15.54 7.89
C GLN A 165 -7.06 15.82 9.20
N ILE A 166 -7.69 16.64 10.05
CA ILE A 166 -7.17 16.92 11.39
C ILE A 166 -7.20 15.65 12.25
N SER A 167 -6.09 15.34 12.92
CA SER A 167 -6.07 14.24 13.89
C SER A 167 -6.68 14.67 15.23
N VAL A 168 -7.00 13.69 16.08
CA VAL A 168 -7.54 13.99 17.42
C VAL A 168 -6.52 14.78 18.25
N GLU A 169 -5.26 14.43 18.13
CA GLU A 169 -4.14 15.07 18.83
C GLU A 169 -3.96 16.51 18.36
N GLU A 170 -4.03 16.75 17.06
CA GLU A 170 -3.94 18.10 16.48
C GLU A 170 -5.14 18.97 16.90
N TYR A 171 -6.35 18.41 16.87
CA TYR A 171 -7.55 19.11 17.31
C TYR A 171 -7.48 19.49 18.79
N ASP A 172 -7.03 18.57 19.64
CA ASP A 172 -6.90 18.81 21.09
C ASP A 172 -5.77 19.80 21.42
N ALA A 173 -4.78 19.95 20.54
CA ALA A 173 -3.71 20.95 20.64
C ALA A 173 -4.12 22.36 20.19
N LEU A 174 -5.24 22.51 19.49
CA LEU A 174 -5.74 23.81 19.07
C LEU A 174 -6.12 24.70 20.27
N SER A 175 -6.02 26.02 20.09
CA SER A 175 -6.55 26.97 21.06
C SER A 175 -8.07 26.82 21.17
N LYS A 176 -8.64 27.26 22.34
CA LYS A 176 -10.11 27.24 22.52
C LYS A 176 -10.86 28.13 21.53
N GLU A 177 -10.17 29.06 20.92
CA GLU A 177 -10.71 29.95 19.89
C GLU A 177 -10.71 29.22 18.54
N ASP A 178 -9.63 28.51 18.22
CA ASP A 178 -9.54 27.74 16.99
C ASP A 178 -10.47 26.52 17.01
N GLN A 179 -10.66 25.85 18.16
CA GLN A 179 -11.64 24.76 18.32
C GLN A 179 -13.10 25.17 18.06
N LYS A 180 -13.40 26.47 17.97
CA LYS A 180 -14.72 26.95 17.52
C LYS A 180 -14.81 27.08 16.01
N ILE A 181 -13.68 27.12 15.33
CA ILE A 181 -13.57 27.32 13.87
C ILE A 181 -13.39 25.99 13.16
N TYR A 182 -12.64 25.09 13.79
CA TYR A 182 -12.34 23.76 13.25
C TYR A 182 -13.22 22.69 13.86
N ASP A 183 -13.65 21.75 13.03
CA ASP A 183 -14.31 20.50 13.45
C ASP A 183 -13.33 19.33 13.33
N LYS A 184 -13.63 18.23 14.02
CA LYS A 184 -12.81 17.02 14.03
C LYS A 184 -12.66 16.31 12.67
N ASN A 185 -13.47 16.70 11.71
CA ASN A 185 -13.45 16.14 10.35
C ASN A 185 -12.91 17.14 9.32
N ASP A 186 -12.40 18.27 9.77
CA ASP A 186 -11.87 19.29 8.86
C ASP A 186 -10.57 18.86 8.24
N THR A 187 -10.34 19.31 7.01
CA THR A 187 -9.04 19.28 6.36
C THR A 187 -8.26 20.52 6.74
N ILE A 188 -7.03 20.34 7.21
CA ILE A 188 -6.10 21.40 7.60
C ILE A 188 -4.76 21.25 6.85
N GLY A 189 -3.99 22.31 6.79
CA GLY A 189 -2.61 22.26 6.30
C GLY A 189 -1.71 21.45 7.24
N LYS A 190 -1.00 20.46 6.71
CA LYS A 190 -0.13 19.54 7.47
C LYS A 190 1.34 19.96 7.46
N SER A 191 1.78 20.63 6.43
CA SER A 191 3.16 21.07 6.28
C SER A 191 3.27 22.31 5.41
N GLY A 192 4.45 22.93 5.39
CA GLY A 192 4.79 24.04 4.50
C GLY A 192 3.89 25.27 4.66
N ILE A 193 3.59 25.90 3.54
CA ILE A 193 2.73 27.08 3.47
C ILE A 193 1.28 26.73 3.83
N GLU A 194 0.79 25.59 3.41
CA GLU A 194 -0.56 25.13 3.77
C GLU A 194 -0.74 25.10 5.28
N GLN A 195 0.25 24.64 6.04
CA GLN A 195 0.17 24.64 7.51
C GLN A 195 0.29 26.06 8.10
N THR A 196 1.25 26.83 7.63
CA THR A 196 1.54 28.16 8.25
C THR A 196 0.48 29.21 7.92
N MET A 197 -0.17 29.06 6.78
CA MET A 197 -1.16 30.02 6.26
C MET A 197 -2.58 29.42 6.23
N ASP A 198 -2.83 28.30 6.94
CA ASP A 198 -4.11 27.60 6.91
C ASP A 198 -5.29 28.52 7.25
N SER A 199 -5.18 29.32 8.29
CA SER A 199 -6.20 30.27 8.71
C SER A 199 -6.53 31.34 7.66
N TYR A 200 -5.57 31.70 6.80
CA TYR A 200 -5.74 32.66 5.70
C TYR A 200 -6.32 31.99 4.45
N LEU A 201 -5.88 30.79 4.17
CA LEU A 201 -6.30 29.99 3.02
C LEU A 201 -7.65 29.31 3.24
N LYS A 202 -8.02 29.04 4.49
CA LYS A 202 -9.30 28.45 4.86
C LYS A 202 -10.44 29.45 4.62
N GLY A 203 -11.49 28.97 3.97
CA GLY A 203 -12.73 29.76 3.80
C GLY A 203 -13.55 29.84 5.08
N GLU A 204 -14.73 30.42 4.97
CA GLU A 204 -15.72 30.42 6.02
C GLU A 204 -16.78 29.35 5.73
N LYS A 205 -17.05 28.50 6.71
CA LYS A 205 -18.11 27.48 6.60
C LYS A 205 -19.48 28.08 6.42
N GLY A 206 -20.28 27.50 5.53
CA GLY A 206 -21.69 27.73 5.44
C GLY A 206 -22.44 27.01 6.56
N GLU A 207 -23.65 27.44 6.86
CA GLU A 207 -24.56 26.82 7.80
C GLU A 207 -25.93 26.63 7.14
N VAL A 208 -26.45 25.39 7.21
CA VAL A 208 -27.81 25.06 6.75
C VAL A 208 -28.55 24.36 7.89
N LYS A 209 -29.75 24.82 8.20
CA LYS A 209 -30.62 24.19 9.19
C LYS A 209 -31.62 23.28 8.49
N LEU A 210 -31.53 21.97 8.79
CA LEU A 210 -32.44 20.98 8.27
C LEU A 210 -33.47 20.61 9.33
N TYR A 211 -34.76 20.73 9.02
CA TYR A 211 -35.84 20.19 9.82
C TYR A 211 -36.20 18.82 9.30
N VAL A 212 -36.06 17.79 10.13
CA VAL A 212 -36.27 16.36 9.75
C VAL A 212 -37.43 15.81 10.56
N ASN A 213 -38.15 14.83 9.97
CA ASN A 213 -39.17 14.08 10.69
C ASN A 213 -38.53 12.93 11.52
N ASN A 214 -39.37 12.17 12.23
CA ASN A 214 -38.96 11.07 13.08
C ASN A 214 -38.27 9.89 12.35
N VAL A 215 -38.31 9.84 11.02
CA VAL A 215 -37.64 8.86 10.18
C VAL A 215 -36.41 9.41 9.43
N GLY A 216 -35.99 10.64 9.78
CA GLY A 216 -34.82 11.30 9.21
C GLY A 216 -35.03 11.92 7.80
N LYS A 217 -36.30 12.03 7.33
CA LYS A 217 -36.59 12.70 6.06
C LYS A 217 -36.64 14.23 6.29
N VAL A 218 -35.92 14.98 5.46
CA VAL A 218 -35.92 16.45 5.46
C VAL A 218 -37.34 16.96 5.08
N ILE A 219 -37.90 17.77 5.95
CA ILE A 219 -39.22 18.42 5.75
C ILE A 219 -39.02 19.84 5.23
N GLU A 220 -38.03 20.54 5.78
CA GLU A 220 -37.74 21.93 5.47
C GLU A 220 -36.24 22.17 5.56
N THR A 221 -35.73 22.98 4.65
CA THR A 221 -34.34 23.44 4.62
C THR A 221 -34.34 24.95 4.76
N VAL A 222 -33.74 25.45 5.85
CA VAL A 222 -33.55 26.88 6.05
C VAL A 222 -32.08 27.20 5.85
N GLN A 223 -31.78 27.94 4.80
CA GLN A 223 -30.42 28.37 4.53
C GLN A 223 -30.00 29.42 5.56
N GLY A 224 -28.93 29.12 6.30
CA GLY A 224 -28.31 30.04 7.24
C GLY A 224 -27.23 30.91 6.57
N LYS A 225 -26.00 30.78 7.01
CA LYS A 225 -24.84 31.50 6.45
C LYS A 225 -24.36 30.77 5.17
N LYS A 226 -24.10 31.53 4.08
CA LYS A 226 -23.44 30.97 2.89
C LYS A 226 -21.97 30.72 3.18
N SER A 227 -21.42 29.65 2.60
CA SER A 227 -19.98 29.40 2.59
C SER A 227 -19.26 30.52 1.83
N LYS A 228 -18.01 30.78 2.20
CA LYS A 228 -17.16 31.75 1.53
C LYS A 228 -15.82 31.12 1.27
N ALA A 229 -15.35 31.16 0.03
CA ALA A 229 -14.01 30.68 -0.34
C ALA A 229 -12.92 31.40 0.46
N GLY A 230 -11.81 30.71 0.70
CA GLY A 230 -10.62 31.31 1.30
C GLY A 230 -9.93 32.28 0.34
N ASN A 231 -8.82 32.81 0.79
CA ASN A 231 -8.07 33.80 0.00
C ASN A 231 -7.03 33.09 -0.90
N ASP A 232 -6.68 33.75 -2.00
CA ASP A 232 -5.53 33.36 -2.81
C ASP A 232 -4.23 33.84 -2.12
N LEU A 233 -3.19 33.03 -2.24
CA LEU A 233 -1.88 33.37 -1.74
C LEU A 233 -0.87 33.43 -2.89
N TYR A 234 -0.28 34.61 -3.07
CA TYR A 234 0.78 34.81 -4.05
C TYR A 234 2.14 34.83 -3.35
N LEU A 235 3.04 33.99 -3.85
CA LEU A 235 4.41 33.91 -3.34
C LEU A 235 5.32 34.86 -4.11
N THR A 236 6.37 35.34 -3.44
CA THR A 236 7.42 36.15 -4.06
C THR A 236 8.49 35.31 -4.78
N ILE A 237 8.28 34.00 -4.86
CA ILE A 237 9.20 33.08 -5.54
C ILE A 237 8.96 33.20 -7.04
N ASP A 238 10.04 33.30 -7.79
CA ASP A 238 10.02 33.23 -9.24
C ASP A 238 9.75 31.78 -9.67
N ALA A 239 8.60 31.56 -10.31
CA ALA A 239 8.15 30.21 -10.67
C ALA A 239 9.06 29.57 -11.71
N ASP A 240 9.49 30.33 -12.73
CA ASP A 240 10.36 29.82 -13.80
C ASP A 240 11.74 29.42 -13.25
N LEU A 241 12.26 30.21 -12.30
CA LEU A 241 13.51 29.89 -11.63
C LEU A 241 13.39 28.64 -10.76
N GLN A 242 12.29 28.46 -10.07
CA GLN A 242 12.02 27.26 -9.25
C GLN A 242 11.94 26.00 -10.11
N VAL A 243 11.20 26.06 -11.22
CA VAL A 243 11.07 24.96 -12.19
C VAL A 243 12.45 24.64 -12.80
N ALA A 244 13.22 25.66 -13.20
CA ALA A 244 14.56 25.46 -13.72
C ALA A 244 15.49 24.81 -12.67
N ALA A 245 15.44 25.26 -11.41
CA ALA A 245 16.22 24.67 -10.33
C ALA A 245 15.82 23.21 -10.07
N TYR A 246 14.54 22.89 -10.12
CA TYR A 246 14.05 21.52 -10.01
C TYR A 246 14.65 20.61 -11.10
N HIS A 247 14.58 21.04 -12.36
CA HIS A 247 15.14 20.26 -13.47
C HIS A 247 16.67 20.13 -13.41
N ILE A 248 17.37 21.17 -12.98
CA ILE A 248 18.83 21.08 -12.76
C ILE A 248 19.15 20.04 -11.69
N LEU A 249 18.43 20.05 -10.57
CA LEU A 249 18.62 19.04 -9.51
C LEU A 249 18.30 17.62 -10.01
N GLU A 250 17.27 17.46 -10.81
CA GLU A 250 16.90 16.17 -11.41
C GLU A 250 18.01 15.65 -12.34
N GLN A 251 18.57 16.53 -13.20
CA GLN A 251 19.68 16.20 -14.08
C GLN A 251 20.97 15.87 -13.31
N GLU A 252 21.30 16.65 -12.28
CA GLU A 252 22.48 16.39 -11.45
C GLU A 252 22.36 15.06 -10.69
N LEU A 253 21.17 14.75 -10.15
CA LEU A 253 20.91 13.47 -9.50
C LEU A 253 21.03 12.30 -10.49
N ALA A 254 20.50 12.42 -11.69
CA ALA A 254 20.66 11.42 -12.75
C ALA A 254 22.15 11.24 -13.11
N GLY A 255 22.89 12.35 -13.26
CA GLY A 255 24.34 12.30 -13.51
C GLY A 255 25.13 11.60 -12.40
N ILE A 256 24.78 11.86 -11.13
CA ILE A 256 25.38 11.18 -9.98
C ILE A 256 25.06 9.68 -10.02
N LEU A 257 23.81 9.30 -10.24
CA LEU A 257 23.40 7.89 -10.35
C LEU A 257 24.17 7.19 -11.47
N LEU A 258 24.21 7.77 -12.67
CA LEU A 258 24.97 7.24 -13.81
C LEU A 258 26.47 7.05 -13.50
N SER A 259 27.06 7.96 -12.74
CA SER A 259 28.47 7.87 -12.33
C SER A 259 28.72 6.77 -11.30
N LYS A 260 27.73 6.46 -10.47
CA LYS A 260 27.83 5.49 -9.36
C LYS A 260 27.39 4.09 -9.73
N ILE A 261 26.52 3.93 -10.73
CA ILE A 261 26.07 2.61 -11.20
C ILE A 261 27.23 1.92 -11.94
N GLN A 262 27.59 0.73 -11.46
CA GLN A 262 28.62 -0.10 -12.05
C GLN A 262 28.08 -1.50 -12.41
N ASN A 263 28.61 -2.08 -13.48
CA ASN A 263 28.23 -3.39 -13.98
C ASN A 263 28.79 -4.51 -13.08
N THR A 264 28.29 -4.56 -11.84
CA THR A 264 28.59 -5.64 -10.89
C THR A 264 27.28 -6.03 -10.17
N LEU A 265 27.11 -7.31 -9.88
CA LEU A 265 25.89 -7.84 -9.28
C LEU A 265 25.88 -7.68 -7.74
N ASP A 266 27.03 -7.63 -7.11
CA ASP A 266 27.16 -7.44 -5.66
C ASP A 266 28.32 -6.52 -5.33
N TYR A 267 28.21 -5.79 -4.21
CA TYR A 267 29.23 -4.89 -3.71
C TYR A 267 29.30 -4.91 -2.19
N ASP A 268 30.50 -4.99 -1.68
CA ASP A 268 30.76 -4.93 -0.25
C ASP A 268 31.05 -3.50 0.20
N ARG A 269 30.05 -2.83 0.70
CA ARG A 269 30.14 -1.43 1.15
C ARG A 269 31.17 -1.21 2.27
N THR A 270 31.54 -2.27 3.01
CA THR A 270 32.56 -2.17 4.06
C THR A 270 33.97 -1.95 3.50
N LYS A 271 34.16 -2.16 2.20
CA LYS A 271 35.43 -1.93 1.49
C LYS A 271 35.58 -0.52 0.95
N ALA A 272 34.54 0.33 1.05
CA ALA A 272 34.65 1.73 0.68
C ALA A 272 35.52 2.46 1.69
N GLY A 273 36.49 3.27 1.19
CA GLY A 273 37.35 4.10 2.03
C GLY A 273 36.61 5.30 2.62
N ASP A 274 35.75 5.89 1.81
CA ASP A 274 34.85 6.98 2.21
C ASP A 274 33.51 6.92 1.44
N ALA A 275 32.63 7.88 1.69
CA ALA A 275 31.31 7.93 1.05
C ALA A 275 31.41 8.15 -0.48
N SER A 276 32.48 8.75 -0.99
CA SER A 276 32.70 8.97 -2.42
C SER A 276 33.03 7.68 -3.17
N ASP A 277 33.59 6.68 -2.47
CA ASP A 277 33.97 5.39 -3.05
C ASP A 277 32.77 4.43 -3.15
N VAL A 278 31.63 4.77 -2.54
CA VAL A 278 30.44 3.92 -2.59
C VAL A 278 29.89 3.91 -4.02
N ILE A 279 29.71 2.71 -4.55
CA ILE A 279 29.10 2.44 -5.85
C ILE A 279 27.68 1.87 -5.69
N ILE A 280 26.90 1.92 -6.76
CA ILE A 280 25.61 1.26 -6.88
C ILE A 280 25.82 0.06 -7.82
N PRO A 281 25.82 -1.19 -7.32
CA PRO A 281 25.88 -2.32 -8.21
C PRO A 281 24.61 -2.41 -9.04
N ILE A 282 24.74 -2.73 -10.34
CA ILE A 282 23.57 -2.91 -11.21
C ILE A 282 22.59 -3.98 -10.67
N GLY A 283 23.10 -4.96 -9.91
CA GLY A 283 22.28 -5.95 -9.24
C GLY A 283 21.29 -5.36 -8.23
N ASP A 284 21.65 -4.26 -7.56
CA ASP A 284 20.74 -3.55 -6.64
C ASP A 284 19.62 -2.81 -7.44
N VAL A 285 19.93 -2.30 -8.65
CA VAL A 285 18.93 -1.71 -9.55
C VAL A 285 17.94 -2.77 -10.03
N TYR A 286 18.43 -3.92 -10.49
CA TYR A 286 17.56 -5.02 -10.89
C TYR A 286 16.68 -5.50 -9.75
N ASN A 287 17.24 -5.62 -8.54
CA ASN A 287 16.45 -5.97 -7.36
C ASN A 287 15.39 -4.92 -7.01
N ALA A 288 15.66 -3.63 -7.28
CA ALA A 288 14.71 -2.56 -6.98
C ALA A 288 13.41 -2.69 -7.79
N PHE A 289 13.44 -3.21 -9.01
CA PHE A 289 12.24 -3.45 -9.79
C PHE A 289 11.30 -4.48 -9.15
N LEU A 290 11.86 -5.49 -8.48
CA LEU A 290 11.09 -6.52 -7.76
C LEU A 290 10.72 -6.06 -6.34
N SER A 291 11.66 -5.46 -5.62
CA SER A 291 11.43 -5.07 -4.22
C SER A 291 10.44 -3.91 -4.05
N ASN A 292 10.30 -3.05 -5.06
CA ASN A 292 9.37 -1.92 -5.07
C ASN A 292 8.10 -2.21 -5.90
N ASP A 293 7.82 -3.48 -6.21
CA ASP A 293 6.62 -3.92 -6.93
C ASP A 293 6.41 -3.21 -8.29
N ILE A 294 7.51 -2.79 -8.95
CA ILE A 294 7.48 -2.29 -10.33
C ILE A 294 7.19 -3.44 -11.29
N LEU A 295 7.79 -4.61 -11.02
CA LEU A 295 7.43 -5.88 -11.62
C LEU A 295 6.53 -6.65 -10.66
N ASP A 296 5.38 -7.08 -11.15
CA ASP A 296 4.46 -7.93 -10.41
C ASP A 296 4.95 -9.39 -10.43
N MET A 297 5.53 -9.81 -9.32
CA MET A 297 6.04 -11.18 -9.17
C MET A 297 4.92 -12.23 -9.08
N THR A 298 3.71 -11.85 -8.72
CA THR A 298 2.57 -12.79 -8.63
C THR A 298 2.14 -13.23 -10.02
N HIS A 299 2.23 -12.35 -11.00
CA HIS A 299 1.93 -12.63 -12.39
C HIS A 299 2.84 -13.71 -13.01
N PHE A 300 4.08 -13.87 -12.52
CA PHE A 300 5.04 -14.84 -13.08
C PHE A 300 4.52 -16.29 -13.09
N SER A 301 3.58 -16.62 -12.20
CA SER A 301 2.97 -17.96 -12.11
C SER A 301 1.61 -18.09 -12.83
N GLU A 302 1.09 -17.02 -13.42
CA GLU A 302 -0.21 -17.02 -14.05
C GLU A 302 -0.18 -17.66 -15.45
N GLU A 303 -1.34 -18.06 -15.96
CA GLU A 303 -1.43 -18.76 -17.25
C GLU A 303 -1.00 -17.88 -18.42
N ASP A 304 -1.28 -16.58 -18.37
CA ASP A 304 -0.97 -15.56 -19.39
C ASP A 304 0.42 -14.92 -19.24
N ALA A 305 1.19 -15.29 -18.19
CA ALA A 305 2.58 -14.89 -18.04
C ALA A 305 3.39 -15.22 -19.30
N LYS A 306 4.34 -14.35 -19.63
CA LYS A 306 5.20 -14.52 -20.80
C LYS A 306 6.31 -15.57 -20.53
N ASP A 307 6.99 -15.98 -21.60
CA ASP A 307 8.02 -17.02 -21.51
C ASP A 307 9.16 -16.63 -20.57
N THR A 308 9.56 -15.35 -20.54
CA THR A 308 10.59 -14.86 -19.62
C THR A 308 10.14 -14.96 -18.17
N GLU A 309 8.93 -14.54 -17.87
CA GLU A 309 8.34 -14.61 -16.53
C GLU A 309 8.24 -16.05 -16.05
N LYS A 310 7.71 -16.96 -16.88
CA LYS A 310 7.62 -18.40 -16.58
C LYS A 310 8.99 -19.03 -16.35
N SER A 311 10.00 -18.62 -17.13
CA SER A 311 11.40 -19.09 -16.95
C SER A 311 11.96 -18.63 -15.59
N VAL A 312 11.73 -17.36 -15.23
CA VAL A 312 12.15 -16.80 -13.94
C VAL A 312 11.41 -17.50 -12.80
N TRP A 313 10.11 -17.71 -12.92
CA TRP A 313 9.29 -18.42 -11.93
C TRP A 313 9.78 -19.86 -11.68
N ASN A 314 10.03 -20.61 -12.74
CA ASN A 314 10.54 -21.99 -12.59
C ASN A 314 11.88 -22.03 -11.86
N THR A 315 12.78 -21.09 -12.19
CA THR A 315 14.08 -20.99 -11.52
C THR A 315 13.94 -20.58 -10.05
N PHE A 316 13.03 -19.64 -9.78
CA PHE A 316 12.73 -19.19 -8.42
C PHE A 316 12.09 -20.30 -7.59
N SER A 317 11.09 -21.00 -8.10
CA SER A 317 10.36 -22.04 -7.36
C SER A 317 11.31 -23.16 -6.92
N ALA A 318 12.18 -23.63 -7.82
CA ALA A 318 13.21 -24.62 -7.48
C ALA A 318 14.16 -24.09 -6.40
N ARG A 319 14.59 -22.83 -6.50
CA ARG A 319 15.46 -22.21 -5.50
C ARG A 319 14.78 -22.04 -4.16
N LYS A 320 13.51 -21.64 -4.15
CA LYS A 320 12.70 -21.49 -2.93
C LYS A 320 12.59 -22.81 -2.17
N GLU A 321 12.32 -23.91 -2.86
CA GLU A 321 12.29 -25.26 -2.26
C GLU A 321 13.64 -25.61 -1.60
N GLU A 322 14.76 -25.35 -2.27
CA GLU A 322 16.10 -25.59 -1.71
C GLU A 322 16.35 -24.73 -0.46
N VAL A 323 15.97 -23.44 -0.50
CA VAL A 323 16.16 -22.50 0.62
C VAL A 323 15.32 -22.93 1.80
N LEU A 324 14.05 -23.28 1.61
CA LEU A 324 13.15 -23.73 2.67
C LEU A 324 13.63 -25.02 3.31
N ALA A 325 14.06 -26.01 2.50
CA ALA A 325 14.63 -27.27 3.01
C ALA A 325 15.92 -27.04 3.83
N ASN A 326 16.80 -26.16 3.35
CA ASN A 326 18.02 -25.80 4.07
C ASN A 326 17.72 -25.10 5.40
N LEU A 327 16.81 -24.14 5.42
CA LEU A 327 16.45 -23.42 6.64
C LEU A 327 15.76 -24.34 7.66
N THR A 328 14.88 -25.23 7.21
CA THR A 328 14.26 -26.24 8.08
C THR A 328 15.34 -27.13 8.72
N SER A 329 16.34 -27.55 7.94
CA SER A 329 17.48 -28.32 8.47
C SER A 329 18.29 -27.52 9.50
N ILE A 330 18.59 -26.25 9.24
CA ILE A 330 19.33 -25.37 10.17
C ILE A 330 18.56 -25.16 11.47
N LEU A 331 17.24 -24.95 11.39
CA LEU A 331 16.38 -24.78 12.56
C LEU A 331 16.31 -26.06 13.42
N ALA A 332 16.40 -27.24 12.80
CA ALA A 332 16.32 -28.52 13.51
C ALA A 332 17.66 -29.00 14.08
N ASP A 333 18.79 -28.38 13.73
CA ASP A 333 20.13 -28.88 14.08
C ASP A 333 20.76 -28.10 15.24
N PRO A 334 20.90 -28.73 16.45
CA PRO A 334 21.60 -28.11 17.58
C PRO A 334 23.08 -27.80 17.29
N SER A 335 23.69 -28.52 16.32
CA SER A 335 25.08 -28.36 15.91
C SER A 335 25.26 -27.47 14.68
N ALA A 336 24.21 -26.77 14.23
CA ALA A 336 24.28 -25.84 13.13
C ALA A 336 25.40 -24.80 13.33
N LYS A 337 25.91 -24.26 12.23
CA LYS A 337 26.96 -23.23 12.26
C LYS A 337 26.52 -22.02 13.09
N ALA A 338 27.47 -21.42 13.81
CA ALA A 338 27.27 -20.12 14.42
C ALA A 338 26.90 -19.07 13.36
N TYR A 339 26.10 -18.08 13.75
CA TYR A 339 25.59 -17.08 12.81
C TYR A 339 26.70 -16.40 12.00
N LYS A 340 27.83 -16.03 12.64
CA LYS A 340 29.00 -15.44 11.95
C LYS A 340 29.61 -16.33 10.87
N ASP A 341 29.50 -17.65 10.98
CA ASP A 341 30.10 -18.63 10.08
C ASP A 341 29.16 -19.04 8.92
N CYS A 342 27.93 -18.49 8.91
CA CYS A 342 26.99 -18.66 7.82
C CYS A 342 27.37 -17.78 6.61
N SER A 343 26.94 -18.20 5.41
CA SER A 343 27.06 -17.37 4.20
C SER A 343 26.25 -16.07 4.35
N LYS A 344 26.59 -15.02 3.60
CA LYS A 344 25.83 -13.75 3.60
C LYS A 344 24.34 -13.97 3.32
N GLU A 345 24.02 -14.87 2.42
CA GLU A 345 22.66 -15.24 2.06
C GLU A 345 21.92 -15.88 3.23
N VAL A 346 22.49 -16.91 3.84
CA VAL A 346 21.89 -17.58 5.01
C VAL A 346 21.74 -16.61 6.18
N LYS A 347 22.74 -15.76 6.44
CA LYS A 347 22.62 -14.70 7.45
C LYS A 347 21.43 -13.79 7.21
N ALA A 348 21.19 -13.40 5.97
CA ALA A 348 20.05 -12.55 5.62
C ALA A 348 18.72 -13.26 5.87
N TYR A 349 18.61 -14.54 5.55
CA TYR A 349 17.41 -15.34 5.82
C TYR A 349 17.16 -15.50 7.34
N LEU A 350 18.20 -15.81 8.10
CA LEU A 350 18.10 -15.94 9.56
C LEU A 350 17.78 -14.59 10.23
N SER A 351 18.34 -13.49 9.72
CA SER A 351 17.99 -12.13 10.16
C SER A 351 16.54 -11.80 9.88
N PHE A 352 16.04 -12.12 8.69
CA PHE A 352 14.63 -11.95 8.35
C PHE A 352 13.72 -12.71 9.32
N ILE A 353 14.02 -13.98 9.60
CA ILE A 353 13.24 -14.79 10.53
C ILE A 353 13.20 -14.15 11.91
N VAL A 354 14.35 -13.76 12.48
CA VAL A 354 14.41 -13.28 13.86
C VAL A 354 13.91 -11.83 13.99
N ASN A 355 14.37 -10.93 13.12
CA ASN A 355 14.13 -9.49 13.26
C ASN A 355 12.85 -9.03 12.58
N ASP A 356 12.63 -9.43 11.34
CA ASP A 356 11.48 -8.97 10.56
C ASP A 356 10.23 -9.78 10.91
N MET A 357 10.30 -11.09 10.78
CA MET A 357 9.16 -11.97 11.04
C MET A 357 8.81 -12.04 12.54
N LEU A 358 9.68 -12.66 13.36
CA LEU A 358 9.34 -12.98 14.74
C LEU A 358 9.22 -11.76 15.64
N LYS A 359 10.07 -10.74 15.44
CA LYS A 359 10.12 -9.56 16.30
C LYS A 359 9.20 -8.44 15.82
N SER A 360 9.29 -8.05 14.54
CA SER A 360 8.58 -6.87 14.02
C SER A 360 7.17 -7.20 13.56
N ASN A 361 7.01 -8.16 12.64
CA ASN A 361 5.74 -8.40 11.97
C ASN A 361 4.74 -9.16 12.84
N THR A 362 5.18 -10.27 13.45
CA THR A 362 4.29 -11.15 14.21
C THR A 362 4.35 -10.92 15.72
N GLN A 363 5.44 -10.29 16.19
CA GLN A 363 5.69 -10.08 17.62
C GLN A 363 5.62 -11.37 18.46
N VAL A 364 5.90 -12.53 17.84
CA VAL A 364 6.07 -13.81 18.55
C VAL A 364 7.29 -13.73 19.44
N LEU A 365 8.35 -13.07 18.97
CA LEU A 365 9.49 -12.69 19.81
C LEU A 365 9.20 -11.31 20.42
N SER A 366 8.79 -11.29 21.68
CA SER A 366 8.32 -10.10 22.39
C SER A 366 9.46 -9.13 22.72
N SER A 367 9.51 -7.99 22.04
CA SER A 367 10.51 -6.94 22.27
C SER A 367 10.53 -6.44 23.72
N ASN A 368 9.38 -6.44 24.40
CA ASN A 368 9.26 -6.00 25.79
C ASN A 368 9.79 -7.01 26.81
N ALA A 369 9.88 -8.29 26.44
CA ALA A 369 10.38 -9.36 27.31
C ALA A 369 11.90 -9.54 27.20
N ILE A 370 12.51 -9.04 26.11
CA ILE A 370 13.94 -9.23 25.83
C ILE A 370 14.78 -8.31 26.72
N ASP A 371 15.71 -8.90 27.46
CA ASP A 371 16.81 -8.17 28.11
C ASP A 371 17.98 -8.05 27.13
N THR A 372 18.22 -6.85 26.62
CA THR A 372 19.33 -6.58 25.69
C THR A 372 20.72 -6.65 26.34
N ASN A 373 20.79 -6.72 27.67
CA ASN A 373 22.03 -6.93 28.40
C ASN A 373 22.35 -8.41 28.64
N ASP A 374 21.41 -9.32 28.36
CA ASP A 374 21.58 -10.76 28.48
C ASP A 374 22.76 -11.27 27.61
N GLU A 375 23.54 -12.20 28.15
CA GLU A 375 24.73 -12.71 27.45
C GLU A 375 24.40 -13.48 26.18
N THR A 376 23.29 -14.23 26.14
CA THR A 376 22.88 -14.98 24.97
C THR A 376 22.29 -14.06 23.91
N TYR A 377 21.57 -13.00 24.32
CA TYR A 377 21.15 -11.96 23.39
C TYR A 377 22.37 -11.33 22.70
N LYS A 378 23.40 -10.95 23.45
CA LYS A 378 24.64 -10.37 22.90
C LYS A 378 25.40 -11.37 22.02
N ALA A 379 25.45 -12.64 22.42
CA ALA A 379 26.08 -13.69 21.64
C ALA A 379 25.44 -13.89 20.26
N TRP A 380 24.12 -13.65 20.14
CA TRP A 380 23.42 -13.68 18.85
C TRP A 380 23.56 -12.37 18.08
N HIS A 381 23.25 -11.22 18.69
CA HIS A 381 23.15 -9.95 18.00
C HIS A 381 24.48 -9.21 17.81
N ASN A 382 25.41 -9.32 18.76
CA ASN A 382 26.66 -8.55 18.75
C ASN A 382 27.84 -9.42 18.30
N ASP A 383 27.99 -10.61 18.92
CA ASP A 383 29.16 -11.48 18.69
C ASP A 383 28.90 -12.48 17.56
N GLU A 384 27.65 -12.68 17.18
CA GLU A 384 27.18 -13.66 16.21
C GLU A 384 27.77 -15.09 16.45
N SER A 385 28.06 -15.41 17.70
CA SER A 385 28.87 -16.57 18.10
C SER A 385 28.06 -17.84 18.34
N ILE A 386 26.74 -17.77 18.34
CA ILE A 386 25.82 -18.89 18.52
C ILE A 386 24.98 -19.13 17.24
N ASN A 387 24.36 -20.30 17.15
CA ASN A 387 23.43 -20.62 16.07
C ASN A 387 21.99 -20.27 16.43
N ILE A 388 21.09 -20.28 15.43
CA ILE A 388 19.68 -19.92 15.61
C ILE A 388 18.95 -20.91 16.54
N TYR A 389 19.28 -22.20 16.47
CA TYR A 389 18.70 -23.21 17.35
C TYR A 389 18.94 -22.86 18.82
N THR A 390 20.18 -22.56 19.18
CA THR A 390 20.56 -22.15 20.55
C THR A 390 19.85 -20.89 20.98
N TYR A 391 19.80 -19.86 20.10
CA TYR A 391 19.16 -18.60 20.41
C TYR A 391 17.66 -18.75 20.66
N LEU A 392 16.92 -19.45 19.78
CA LEU A 392 15.47 -19.59 19.89
C LEU A 392 15.10 -20.49 21.10
N ASN A 393 15.82 -21.58 21.36
CA ASN A 393 15.60 -22.38 22.58
C ASN A 393 15.82 -21.59 23.85
N TYR A 394 16.85 -20.74 23.87
CA TYR A 394 17.09 -19.85 24.99
C TYR A 394 15.96 -18.82 25.15
N ALA A 395 15.49 -18.23 24.04
CA ALA A 395 14.37 -17.28 24.05
C ALA A 395 13.08 -17.90 24.61
N ILE A 396 12.81 -19.18 24.30
CA ILE A 396 11.71 -19.94 24.90
C ILE A 396 11.91 -20.08 26.41
N SER A 397 13.10 -20.50 26.86
CA SER A 397 13.40 -20.69 28.27
C SER A 397 13.27 -19.41 29.10
N LYS A 398 13.45 -18.25 28.50
CA LYS A 398 13.33 -16.92 29.10
C LYS A 398 11.95 -16.29 28.96
N ASN A 399 10.99 -17.00 28.38
CA ASN A 399 9.67 -16.48 28.02
C ASN A 399 9.72 -15.22 27.13
N TRP A 400 10.72 -15.13 26.25
CA TRP A 400 10.77 -14.11 25.22
C TRP A 400 9.84 -14.43 24.03
N ILE A 401 9.49 -15.72 23.89
CA ILE A 401 8.54 -16.20 22.89
C ILE A 401 7.13 -16.19 23.48
N ASP A 402 6.22 -15.50 22.82
CA ASP A 402 4.79 -15.52 23.14
C ASP A 402 4.14 -16.78 22.54
N SER A 403 4.08 -17.84 23.35
CA SER A 403 3.50 -19.13 22.94
C SER A 403 1.99 -19.07 22.65
N SER A 404 1.28 -18.03 23.07
CA SER A 404 -0.15 -17.89 22.76
C SER A 404 -0.39 -17.67 21.27
N LYS A 405 0.59 -17.12 20.57
CA LYS A 405 0.56 -16.91 19.11
C LYS A 405 0.93 -18.17 18.30
N LEU A 406 1.35 -19.23 18.96
CA LEU A 406 1.66 -20.52 18.36
C LEU A 406 0.56 -21.57 18.62
N ALA A 407 -0.61 -21.15 19.11
CA ALA A 407 -1.66 -22.06 19.53
C ALA A 407 -2.11 -23.06 18.44
N ASP A 408 -2.18 -22.62 17.19
CA ASP A 408 -2.59 -23.44 16.05
C ASP A 408 -1.54 -24.51 15.66
N TYR A 409 -0.30 -24.35 16.12
CA TYR A 409 0.84 -25.25 15.88
C TYR A 409 1.15 -26.16 17.07
N MET A 410 0.45 -25.93 18.20
CA MET A 410 0.65 -26.72 19.41
C MET A 410 -0.21 -27.99 19.39
N PRO A 411 0.28 -29.11 19.96
CA PRO A 411 -0.52 -30.33 20.07
C PRO A 411 -1.79 -30.12 20.92
N GLU A 412 -2.90 -30.74 20.52
CA GLU A 412 -4.23 -30.61 21.19
C GLU A 412 -4.26 -31.05 22.66
N SER A 413 -3.24 -31.69 23.17
CA SER A 413 -3.21 -32.29 24.49
C SER A 413 -2.27 -31.59 25.45
N GLY A 414 -2.82 -30.84 26.39
CA GLY A 414 -2.13 -30.59 27.65
C GLY A 414 -2.13 -29.14 28.12
N LYS A 415 -2.43 -28.96 29.41
CA LYS A 415 -2.34 -27.70 30.16
C LYS A 415 -0.92 -27.13 30.29
N TYR A 416 0.11 -27.88 29.96
CA TYR A 416 1.51 -27.49 30.09
C TYR A 416 2.29 -28.12 28.90
N SER A 417 2.80 -27.28 28.02
CA SER A 417 3.72 -27.67 26.96
C SER A 417 5.14 -27.59 27.48
N ASP A 418 5.96 -28.57 27.17
CA ASP A 418 7.40 -28.48 27.45
C ASP A 418 8.13 -27.59 26.43
N SER A 419 9.37 -27.23 26.72
CA SER A 419 10.14 -26.34 25.84
C SER A 419 10.39 -26.94 24.46
N SER A 420 10.41 -28.27 24.32
CA SER A 420 10.58 -28.98 23.06
C SER A 420 9.35 -28.85 22.17
N GLU A 421 8.16 -29.04 22.73
CA GLU A 421 6.88 -28.85 22.03
C GLU A 421 6.71 -27.41 21.52
N VAL A 422 7.08 -26.42 22.38
CA VAL A 422 7.06 -25.01 21.97
C VAL A 422 8.05 -24.73 20.85
N TYR A 423 9.25 -25.37 20.87
CA TYR A 423 10.24 -25.21 19.82
C TYR A 423 9.78 -25.83 18.50
N GLU A 424 9.18 -27.03 18.54
CA GLU A 424 8.60 -27.67 17.37
C GLU A 424 7.48 -26.83 16.75
N ALA A 425 6.57 -26.30 17.57
CA ALA A 425 5.53 -25.38 17.13
C ALA A 425 6.10 -24.09 16.51
N LEU A 426 7.12 -23.51 17.14
CA LEU A 426 7.81 -22.32 16.63
C LEU A 426 8.47 -22.59 15.26
N THR A 427 9.13 -23.72 15.11
CA THR A 427 9.79 -24.06 13.82
C THR A 427 8.78 -24.35 12.72
N ALA A 428 7.66 -25.01 13.05
CA ALA A 428 6.55 -25.21 12.12
C ALA A 428 5.94 -23.86 11.68
N TYR A 429 5.67 -22.98 12.64
CA TYR A 429 5.18 -21.62 12.37
C TYR A 429 6.14 -20.79 11.50
N ILE A 430 7.46 -20.86 11.78
CA ILE A 430 8.47 -20.18 10.94
C ILE A 430 8.42 -20.71 9.51
N THR A 431 8.42 -22.03 9.34
CA THR A 431 8.44 -22.65 8.01
C THR A 431 7.20 -22.29 7.20
N ASP A 432 6.04 -22.32 7.83
CA ASP A 432 4.77 -21.96 7.21
C ASP A 432 4.76 -20.47 6.78
N TYR A 433 5.13 -19.59 7.69
CA TYR A 433 5.18 -18.16 7.40
C TYR A 433 6.13 -17.79 6.23
N ILE A 434 7.36 -18.33 6.22
CA ILE A 434 8.32 -18.01 5.16
C ILE A 434 7.95 -18.67 3.83
N SER A 435 7.13 -19.73 3.82
CA SER A 435 6.63 -20.35 2.59
C SER A 435 5.66 -19.43 1.84
N ASP A 436 4.90 -18.62 2.56
CA ASP A 436 3.85 -17.75 1.99
C ASP A 436 4.21 -16.25 1.98
N SER A 437 5.39 -15.90 2.51
CA SER A 437 5.81 -14.51 2.65
C SER A 437 6.40 -13.92 1.37
N SER A 438 5.69 -12.99 0.73
CA SER A 438 6.19 -12.22 -0.42
C SER A 438 7.47 -11.44 -0.10
N SER A 439 7.60 -10.91 1.12
CA SER A 439 8.82 -10.23 1.57
C SER A 439 10.02 -11.17 1.67
N PHE A 440 9.77 -12.43 2.04
CA PHE A 440 10.81 -13.45 2.02
C PHE A 440 11.17 -13.87 0.59
N ASP A 441 10.18 -13.97 -0.29
CA ASP A 441 10.39 -14.24 -1.72
C ASP A 441 11.25 -13.14 -2.36
N LYS A 442 10.98 -11.86 -2.09
CA LYS A 442 11.81 -10.73 -2.52
C LYS A 442 13.27 -10.89 -2.09
N LEU A 443 13.49 -11.41 -0.88
CA LEU A 443 14.85 -11.67 -0.39
C LEU A 443 15.53 -12.82 -1.14
N ILE A 444 14.81 -13.88 -1.51
CA ILE A 444 15.33 -14.97 -2.35
C ILE A 444 15.68 -14.42 -3.73
N TYR A 445 14.79 -13.69 -4.39
CA TYR A 445 15.03 -13.03 -5.68
C TYR A 445 16.31 -12.18 -5.65
N LYS A 446 16.49 -11.38 -4.60
CA LYS A 446 17.71 -10.56 -4.42
C LYS A 446 18.99 -11.39 -4.49
N TYR A 447 19.03 -12.55 -3.80
CA TYR A 447 20.21 -13.39 -3.81
C TYR A 447 20.37 -14.17 -5.12
N MET A 448 19.29 -14.49 -5.80
CA MET A 448 19.34 -15.09 -7.15
C MET A 448 19.90 -14.11 -8.19
N ILE A 449 19.53 -12.84 -8.11
CA ILE A 449 20.11 -11.77 -8.94
C ILE A 449 21.60 -11.62 -8.65
N LYS A 450 21.98 -11.55 -7.37
CA LYS A 450 23.39 -11.47 -6.96
C LYS A 450 24.23 -12.67 -7.42
N ALA A 451 23.63 -13.84 -7.46
CA ALA A 451 24.27 -15.06 -7.97
C ALA A 451 24.26 -15.14 -9.50
N GLY A 452 23.52 -14.28 -10.20
CA GLY A 452 23.35 -14.32 -11.65
C GLY A 452 22.41 -15.43 -12.14
N SER A 453 21.66 -16.07 -11.24
CA SER A 453 20.67 -17.10 -11.59
C SER A 453 19.45 -16.48 -12.29
N ILE A 454 19.14 -15.23 -11.97
CA ILE A 454 18.21 -14.36 -12.72
C ILE A 454 19.06 -13.25 -13.31
N THR A 455 18.98 -13.08 -14.63
CA THR A 455 19.83 -12.15 -15.37
C THR A 455 19.19 -10.78 -15.49
N GLY A 456 19.99 -9.73 -15.56
CA GLY A 456 19.49 -8.39 -15.86
C GLY A 456 18.72 -8.31 -17.18
N HIS A 457 19.11 -9.14 -18.17
CA HIS A 457 18.39 -9.23 -19.45
C HIS A 457 16.94 -9.70 -19.26
N GLN A 458 16.72 -10.76 -18.48
CA GLN A 458 15.38 -11.24 -18.16
C GLN A 458 14.56 -10.15 -17.44
N ILE A 459 15.15 -9.47 -16.45
CA ILE A 459 14.47 -8.41 -15.69
C ILE A 459 14.08 -7.24 -16.61
N CYS A 460 14.99 -6.79 -17.48
CA CYS A 460 14.69 -5.69 -18.39
C CYS A 460 13.64 -6.07 -19.46
N LEU A 461 13.61 -7.34 -19.92
CA LEU A 461 12.56 -7.82 -20.82
C LEU A 461 11.18 -7.84 -20.12
N MET A 462 11.10 -8.28 -18.88
CA MET A 462 9.87 -8.31 -18.11
C MET A 462 9.26 -6.91 -17.92
N LEU A 463 10.05 -5.82 -17.90
CA LEU A 463 9.52 -4.46 -17.88
C LEU A 463 8.64 -4.16 -19.10
N TYR A 464 8.97 -4.70 -20.25
CA TYR A 464 8.16 -4.59 -21.47
C TYR A 464 7.01 -5.60 -21.48
N GLU A 465 7.27 -6.83 -21.05
CA GLU A 465 6.28 -7.91 -21.03
C GLU A 465 5.08 -7.59 -20.11
N GLN A 466 5.34 -6.89 -18.99
CA GLN A 466 4.30 -6.40 -18.07
C GLN A 466 3.78 -4.99 -18.40
N GLY A 467 4.23 -4.39 -19.49
CA GLY A 467 3.76 -3.07 -19.93
C GLY A 467 4.21 -1.90 -19.03
N VAL A 468 5.25 -2.09 -18.23
CA VAL A 468 5.92 -0.99 -17.49
C VAL A 468 6.60 -0.04 -18.48
N LEU A 469 7.17 -0.60 -19.54
CA LEU A 469 7.73 0.11 -20.67
C LEU A 469 6.97 -0.27 -21.96
N ASP A 470 6.88 0.68 -22.91
CA ASP A 470 6.20 0.47 -24.18
C ASP A 470 7.10 -0.29 -25.15
N THR A 471 6.59 -1.34 -25.79
CA THR A 471 7.30 -2.11 -26.81
C THR A 471 7.58 -1.34 -28.12
N GLU A 472 6.97 -0.16 -28.31
CA GLU A 472 7.32 0.77 -29.40
C GLU A 472 8.63 1.53 -29.14
N ASP A 473 9.21 1.39 -27.96
CA ASP A 473 10.51 1.95 -27.59
C ASP A 473 11.62 1.40 -28.52
N GLU A 474 12.46 2.29 -29.05
CA GLU A 474 13.54 1.94 -30.00
C GLU A 474 14.53 0.92 -29.43
N GLU A 475 14.69 0.89 -28.10
CA GLU A 475 15.65 0.01 -27.43
C GLU A 475 15.10 -1.42 -27.23
N TYR A 476 13.78 -1.61 -27.27
CA TYR A 476 13.15 -2.92 -27.11
C TYR A 476 13.72 -3.98 -28.06
N ASN A 477 13.77 -3.68 -29.36
CA ASN A 477 14.26 -4.59 -30.38
C ASN A 477 15.74 -4.96 -30.15
N SER A 478 16.54 -3.97 -29.72
CA SER A 478 17.97 -4.18 -29.47
C SER A 478 18.20 -5.03 -28.21
N LEU A 479 17.40 -4.82 -27.18
CA LEU A 479 17.43 -5.62 -25.95
C LEU A 479 16.95 -7.04 -26.26
N ALA A 480 15.79 -7.21 -26.87
CA ALA A 480 15.21 -8.52 -27.19
C ALA A 480 16.12 -9.38 -28.09
N ALA A 481 16.79 -8.75 -29.06
CA ALA A 481 17.78 -9.40 -29.91
C ALA A 481 19.13 -9.68 -29.21
N GLY A 482 19.33 -9.21 -27.98
CA GLY A 482 20.60 -9.35 -27.24
C GLY A 482 21.74 -8.50 -27.81
N SER A 483 21.46 -7.54 -28.71
CA SER A 483 22.46 -6.60 -29.24
C SER A 483 22.78 -5.46 -28.29
N MET A 484 21.91 -5.18 -27.31
CA MET A 484 22.11 -4.26 -26.20
C MET A 484 22.17 -5.05 -24.89
N GLY A 485 23.17 -4.77 -24.05
CA GLY A 485 23.28 -5.35 -22.72
C GLY A 485 22.31 -4.68 -21.72
N ALA A 486 21.81 -5.44 -20.74
CA ALA A 486 20.90 -4.90 -19.71
C ALA A 486 21.51 -3.73 -18.92
N TYR A 487 22.81 -3.73 -18.68
CA TYR A 487 23.51 -2.62 -18.04
C TYR A 487 23.43 -1.33 -18.86
N ASP A 488 23.74 -1.43 -20.17
CA ASP A 488 23.69 -0.27 -21.07
C ASP A 488 22.26 0.23 -21.23
N PHE A 489 21.30 -0.70 -21.33
CA PHE A 489 19.87 -0.39 -21.36
C PHE A 489 19.45 0.45 -20.14
N ILE A 490 19.77 0.01 -18.90
CA ILE A 490 19.42 0.77 -17.69
C ILE A 490 20.07 2.17 -17.70
N ARG A 491 21.33 2.27 -18.16
CA ARG A 491 22.01 3.58 -18.23
C ARG A 491 21.37 4.53 -19.23
N ASN A 492 20.81 4.02 -20.30
CA ASN A 492 20.10 4.83 -21.29
C ASN A 492 18.74 5.33 -20.79
N LYS A 493 18.13 4.61 -19.81
CA LYS A 493 16.82 4.97 -19.24
C LYS A 493 16.91 5.96 -18.07
N ILE A 494 18.08 6.18 -17.52
CA ILE A 494 18.34 7.21 -16.48
C ILE A 494 18.57 8.56 -17.13
#